data_cb4534a020194a524771408af86c4453
#
_entry.id   cb4534a020194a524771408af86c4453
#
_cell.length_a   1.000
_cell.length_b   1.000
_cell.length_c   1.000
_cell.angle_alpha   90.00
_cell.angle_beta   90.00
_cell.angle_gamma   90.00
#
_symmetry.space_group_name_H-M   'P 1'
#
loop_
_entity.id
_entity.type
_entity.pdbx_description
1 polymer ?
#
loop_
_entity_poly.entity_id
_entity_poly.type
_entity_poly.pdbx_seq_one_letter_code
_entity_poly.pdbx_strand_id
1 'polypeptide(L)'
;DARKGFEQELAKEGYKDGKNLKIDYVNAQGDQSNLKTMSQQLQKDKNVLNLAIATPAAQALQKQDSKTPMLFTAVTDPKSAGLVNNVTHPDTNATGVTDKVDTAAQIKLLHKMFPKAKKIGLLYNAAEENSVVQIKTAKKVIKSLGLTPVEKTVATTNDVQQTAAAWAKQSDAMYSPTDNVCAAAMNTIGKVTESAKVPVVTADAT
;
A
#
# COMPACT_ATOMS: atom_id res chain seq x y z
N ASP A 1 -0.94 12.27 -7.52
CA ASP A 1 -1.58 11.14 -8.19
C ASP A 1 -0.61 10.56 -9.24
N ALA A 2 -0.05 9.38 -8.94
CA ALA A 2 1.04 8.74 -9.70
C ALA A 2 0.68 8.53 -11.19
N ARG A 3 -0.55 8.09 -11.49
CA ARG A 3 -1.01 7.91 -12.86
C ARG A 3 -0.97 9.20 -13.67
N LYS A 4 -1.53 10.27 -13.11
CA LYS A 4 -1.53 11.58 -13.79
C LYS A 4 -0.11 12.10 -14.04
N GLY A 5 0.79 11.94 -13.08
CA GLY A 5 2.20 12.31 -13.25
C GLY A 5 2.87 11.56 -14.40
N PHE A 6 2.63 10.26 -14.49
CA PHE A 6 3.14 9.42 -15.58
C PHE A 6 2.59 9.85 -16.95
N GLU A 7 1.26 10.04 -17.06
CA GLU A 7 0.61 10.51 -18.29
C GLU A 7 1.10 11.90 -18.72
N GLN A 8 1.31 12.81 -17.75
CA GLN A 8 1.84 14.15 -18.03
C GLN A 8 3.26 14.09 -18.56
N GLU A 9 4.11 13.23 -18.00
CA GLU A 9 5.48 13.11 -18.48
C GLU A 9 5.55 12.49 -19.87
N LEU A 10 4.78 11.43 -20.13
CA LEU A 10 4.63 10.89 -21.48
C LEU A 10 4.20 11.95 -22.50
N ALA A 11 3.26 12.82 -22.12
CA ALA A 11 2.80 13.88 -23.00
C ALA A 11 3.88 14.94 -23.30
N LYS A 12 4.76 15.25 -22.34
CA LYS A 12 5.93 16.14 -22.54
C LYS A 12 6.95 15.50 -23.49
N GLU A 13 7.17 14.19 -23.34
CA GLU A 13 8.05 13.40 -24.21
C GLU A 13 7.45 13.13 -25.61
N GLY A 14 6.26 13.70 -25.89
CA GLY A 14 5.60 13.63 -27.18
C GLY A 14 4.61 12.48 -27.35
N TYR A 15 4.43 11.62 -26.34
CA TYR A 15 3.45 10.53 -26.37
C TYR A 15 2.11 11.01 -25.82
N LYS A 16 1.09 11.07 -26.68
CA LYS A 16 -0.24 11.61 -26.32
C LYS A 16 -1.31 10.58 -26.56
N ASP A 17 -2.08 10.29 -25.50
CA ASP A 17 -3.20 9.36 -25.59
C ASP A 17 -4.21 9.82 -26.65
N GLY A 18 -4.74 8.87 -27.43
CA GLY A 18 -5.64 9.14 -28.55
C GLY A 18 -4.98 9.71 -29.82
N LYS A 19 -3.65 9.96 -29.84
CA LYS A 19 -2.89 10.41 -31.03
C LYS A 19 -1.89 9.38 -31.50
N ASN A 20 -0.81 9.20 -30.78
CA ASN A 20 0.28 8.27 -31.07
C ASN A 20 0.55 7.29 -29.94
N LEU A 21 -0.30 7.31 -28.92
CA LEU A 21 -0.33 6.39 -27.79
C LEU A 21 -1.78 5.99 -27.52
N LYS A 22 -2.01 4.77 -27.07
CA LYS A 22 -3.27 4.29 -26.51
C LYS A 22 -2.99 3.85 -25.07
N ILE A 23 -3.72 4.41 -24.12
CA ILE A 23 -3.64 4.05 -22.71
C ILE A 23 -4.89 3.26 -22.32
N ASP A 24 -4.70 1.99 -21.97
CA ASP A 24 -5.76 1.17 -21.39
C ASP A 24 -5.67 1.24 -19.86
N TYR A 25 -6.67 1.86 -19.23
CA TYR A 25 -6.70 2.06 -17.78
C TYR A 25 -7.72 1.16 -17.11
N VAL A 26 -7.29 0.45 -16.08
CA VAL A 26 -8.15 -0.37 -15.22
C VAL A 26 -7.90 -0.04 -13.74
N ASN A 27 -8.92 -0.18 -12.91
CA ASN A 27 -8.83 0.06 -11.46
C ASN A 27 -9.61 -1.01 -10.70
N ALA A 28 -8.92 -1.80 -9.92
CA ALA A 28 -9.50 -2.90 -9.15
C ALA A 28 -10.22 -2.44 -7.87
N GLN A 29 -10.08 -1.17 -7.47
CA GLN A 29 -10.72 -0.60 -6.28
C GLN A 29 -10.45 -1.38 -4.97
N GLY A 30 -9.25 -1.95 -4.85
CA GLY A 30 -8.85 -2.75 -3.68
C GLY A 30 -9.37 -4.19 -3.66
N ASP A 31 -10.10 -4.63 -4.70
CA ASP A 31 -10.63 -5.99 -4.80
C ASP A 31 -9.63 -6.94 -5.47
N GLN A 32 -9.26 -8.02 -4.77
CA GLN A 32 -8.28 -9.00 -5.24
C GLN A 32 -8.76 -9.83 -6.45
N SER A 33 -10.08 -10.07 -6.55
CA SER A 33 -10.67 -10.79 -7.69
C SER A 33 -10.60 -9.92 -8.95
N ASN A 34 -10.90 -8.61 -8.80
CA ASN A 34 -10.78 -7.65 -9.88
C ASN A 34 -9.33 -7.50 -10.34
N LEU A 35 -8.36 -7.45 -9.41
CA LEU A 35 -6.93 -7.42 -9.76
C LEU A 35 -6.53 -8.56 -10.67
N LYS A 36 -6.93 -9.79 -10.34
CA LYS A 36 -6.65 -10.98 -11.16
C LYS A 36 -7.26 -10.87 -12.55
N THR A 37 -8.55 -10.52 -12.63
CA THR A 37 -9.29 -10.42 -13.89
C THR A 37 -8.70 -9.35 -14.80
N MET A 38 -8.42 -8.16 -14.24
CA MET A 38 -7.85 -7.03 -14.96
C MET A 38 -6.42 -7.31 -15.43
N SER A 39 -5.60 -7.98 -14.62
CA SER A 39 -4.25 -8.39 -15.02
C SER A 39 -4.27 -9.40 -16.17
N GLN A 40 -5.23 -10.33 -16.19
CA GLN A 40 -5.44 -11.26 -17.28
C GLN A 40 -5.88 -10.54 -18.56
N GLN A 41 -6.70 -9.50 -18.45
CA GLN A 41 -7.10 -8.69 -19.58
C GLN A 41 -5.89 -7.95 -20.18
N LEU A 42 -5.14 -7.21 -19.36
CA LEU A 42 -3.96 -6.46 -19.80
C LEU A 42 -2.92 -7.35 -20.50
N GLN A 43 -2.74 -8.58 -20.01
CA GLN A 43 -1.86 -9.55 -20.66
C GLN A 43 -2.35 -9.94 -22.07
N LYS A 44 -3.69 -10.08 -22.25
CA LYS A 44 -4.29 -10.40 -23.56
C LYS A 44 -4.22 -9.24 -24.53
N ASP A 45 -4.24 -8.00 -24.04
CA ASP A 45 -4.23 -6.78 -24.84
C ASP A 45 -2.87 -6.56 -25.53
N LYS A 46 -1.83 -7.33 -25.15
CA LYS A 46 -0.48 -7.29 -25.73
C LYS A 46 0.14 -5.90 -25.72
N ASN A 47 0.02 -5.21 -24.61
CA ASN A 47 0.61 -3.89 -24.41
C ASN A 47 2.13 -3.93 -24.61
N VAL A 48 2.71 -2.83 -25.09
CA VAL A 48 4.18 -2.69 -25.21
C VAL A 48 4.85 -2.43 -23.87
N LEU A 49 4.10 -1.85 -22.92
CA LEU A 49 4.54 -1.50 -21.57
C LEU A 49 3.33 -1.51 -20.64
N ASN A 50 3.52 -2.01 -19.44
CA ASN A 50 2.54 -1.93 -18.35
C ASN A 50 3.03 -1.00 -17.25
N LEU A 51 2.13 -0.20 -16.67
CA LEU A 51 2.36 0.54 -15.44
C LEU A 51 1.49 -0.05 -14.33
N ALA A 52 2.11 -0.52 -13.26
CA ALA A 52 1.43 -0.99 -12.07
C ALA A 52 1.59 0.02 -10.92
N ILE A 53 0.48 0.42 -10.32
CA ILE A 53 0.46 1.35 -9.18
C ILE A 53 0.02 0.57 -7.93
N ALA A 54 0.85 0.56 -6.92
CA ALA A 54 0.77 -0.19 -5.67
C ALA A 54 1.20 -1.67 -5.78
N THR A 55 1.68 -2.20 -4.65
CA THR A 55 2.24 -3.56 -4.54
C THR A 55 1.29 -4.65 -5.03
N PRO A 56 0.00 -4.69 -4.61
CA PRO A 56 -0.91 -5.76 -5.06
C PRO A 56 -1.14 -5.76 -6.57
N ALA A 57 -1.20 -4.57 -7.20
CA ALA A 57 -1.37 -4.46 -8.65
C ALA A 57 -0.13 -4.97 -9.40
N ALA A 58 1.06 -4.59 -8.96
CA ALA A 58 2.32 -5.04 -9.55
C ALA A 58 2.49 -6.56 -9.42
N GLN A 59 2.20 -7.14 -8.26
CA GLN A 59 2.23 -8.59 -8.03
C GLN A 59 1.24 -9.36 -8.91
N ALA A 60 -0.01 -8.88 -9.00
CA ALA A 60 -1.04 -9.51 -9.81
C ALA A 60 -0.67 -9.49 -11.29
N LEU A 61 -0.16 -8.36 -11.78
CA LEU A 61 0.22 -8.21 -13.18
C LEU A 61 1.44 -9.06 -13.53
N GLN A 62 2.51 -9.02 -12.73
CA GLN A 62 3.72 -9.81 -12.98
C GLN A 62 3.43 -11.32 -12.96
N LYS A 63 2.52 -11.77 -12.11
CA LYS A 63 2.09 -13.17 -12.07
C LYS A 63 1.40 -13.62 -13.37
N GLN A 64 0.69 -12.73 -14.04
CA GLN A 64 0.02 -13.02 -15.31
C GLN A 64 0.93 -12.80 -16.53
N ASP A 65 1.78 -11.78 -16.47
CA ASP A 65 2.65 -11.39 -17.57
C ASP A 65 4.06 -11.08 -17.06
N SER A 66 4.95 -12.07 -17.19
CA SER A 66 6.37 -11.95 -16.84
C SER A 66 7.27 -11.55 -18.02
N LYS A 67 6.69 -11.18 -19.16
CA LYS A 67 7.44 -10.90 -20.40
C LYS A 67 7.34 -9.43 -20.82
N THR A 68 6.14 -8.85 -20.80
CA THR A 68 5.95 -7.45 -21.16
C THR A 68 6.67 -6.57 -20.13
N PRO A 69 7.47 -5.59 -20.56
CA PRO A 69 8.09 -4.64 -19.64
C PRO A 69 7.06 -4.00 -18.69
N MET A 70 7.39 -3.97 -17.41
CA MET A 70 6.52 -3.38 -16.40
C MET A 70 7.25 -2.32 -15.59
N LEU A 71 6.67 -1.13 -15.54
CA LEU A 71 7.03 -0.09 -14.57
C LEU A 71 6.12 -0.23 -13.35
N PHE A 72 6.70 -0.07 -12.16
CA PHE A 72 5.91 0.01 -10.94
C PHE A 72 6.17 1.32 -10.21
N THR A 73 5.17 1.80 -9.48
CA THR A 73 5.30 2.93 -8.55
C THR A 73 4.41 2.69 -7.33
N ALA A 74 4.66 3.40 -6.24
CA ALA A 74 3.98 3.17 -4.97
C ALA A 74 4.11 1.70 -4.51
N VAL A 75 5.31 1.15 -4.62
CA VAL A 75 5.65 -0.19 -4.15
C VAL A 75 6.64 -0.08 -3.00
N THR A 76 6.24 -0.52 -1.82
CA THR A 76 7.00 -0.33 -0.58
C THR A 76 8.31 -1.12 -0.57
N ASP A 77 8.29 -2.38 -0.96
CA ASP A 77 9.47 -3.23 -1.05
C ASP A 77 9.34 -4.21 -2.23
N PRO A 78 9.91 -3.87 -3.40
CA PRO A 78 9.78 -4.69 -4.60
C PRO A 78 10.48 -6.05 -4.47
N LYS A 79 11.46 -6.20 -3.59
CA LYS A 79 12.13 -7.46 -3.35
C LYS A 79 11.27 -8.40 -2.51
N SER A 80 10.73 -7.97 -1.38
CA SER A 80 9.80 -8.79 -0.59
C SER A 80 8.49 -9.06 -1.31
N ALA A 81 8.06 -8.14 -2.20
CA ALA A 81 6.91 -8.36 -3.08
C ALA A 81 7.18 -9.40 -4.19
N GLY A 82 8.42 -9.85 -4.38
CA GLY A 82 8.80 -10.80 -5.42
C GLY A 82 8.85 -10.22 -6.83
N LEU A 83 8.87 -8.89 -6.97
CA LEU A 83 8.91 -8.21 -8.27
C LEU A 83 10.31 -8.20 -8.88
N VAL A 84 11.33 -8.08 -8.05
CA VAL A 84 12.75 -8.11 -8.41
C VAL A 84 13.55 -8.87 -7.37
N ASN A 85 14.63 -9.53 -7.77
CA ASN A 85 15.56 -10.15 -6.81
C ASN A 85 16.61 -9.13 -6.33
N ASN A 86 16.97 -8.19 -7.20
CA ASN A 86 17.93 -7.12 -6.91
C ASN A 86 17.30 -5.76 -7.19
N VAL A 87 17.29 -4.89 -6.19
CA VAL A 87 16.65 -3.55 -6.28
C VAL A 87 17.49 -2.57 -7.10
N THR A 88 18.83 -2.68 -7.02
CA THR A 88 19.75 -1.78 -7.73
C THR A 88 20.01 -2.21 -9.18
N HIS A 89 19.84 -3.48 -9.47
CA HIS A 89 19.99 -4.07 -10.81
C HIS A 89 18.81 -5.00 -11.04
N PRO A 90 17.65 -4.47 -11.45
CA PRO A 90 16.46 -5.30 -11.70
C PRO A 90 16.75 -6.40 -12.71
N ASP A 91 16.35 -7.61 -12.37
CA ASP A 91 16.67 -8.86 -13.09
C ASP A 91 15.41 -9.60 -13.57
N THR A 92 14.29 -8.90 -13.59
CA THR A 92 13.00 -9.37 -14.11
C THR A 92 12.49 -8.44 -15.20
N ASN A 93 11.26 -8.64 -15.69
CA ASN A 93 10.62 -7.69 -16.59
C ASN A 93 10.14 -6.39 -15.90
N ALA A 94 10.39 -6.24 -14.59
CA ALA A 94 9.87 -5.14 -13.78
C ALA A 94 10.98 -4.23 -13.27
N THR A 95 10.74 -2.91 -13.32
CA THR A 95 11.53 -1.88 -12.67
C THR A 95 10.63 -0.72 -12.24
N GLY A 96 11.10 0.18 -11.40
CA GLY A 96 10.25 1.30 -10.98
C GLY A 96 10.77 2.09 -9.79
N VAL A 97 9.86 2.76 -9.11
CA VAL A 97 10.14 3.64 -7.98
C VAL A 97 9.43 3.13 -6.72
N THR A 98 10.15 3.11 -5.61
CA THR A 98 9.62 2.67 -4.31
C THR A 98 9.11 3.86 -3.49
N ASP A 99 8.13 3.60 -2.63
CA ASP A 99 7.64 4.52 -1.59
C ASP A 99 8.01 4.03 -0.18
N LYS A 100 9.16 3.40 -0.05
CA LYS A 100 9.62 2.82 1.21
C LYS A 100 9.68 3.85 2.33
N VAL A 101 9.04 3.53 3.45
CA VAL A 101 9.01 4.35 4.66
C VAL A 101 9.84 3.72 5.80
N ASP A 102 10.37 4.54 6.69
CA ASP A 102 11.01 4.06 7.92
C ASP A 102 9.95 3.81 9.00
N THR A 103 9.33 2.65 8.97
CA THR A 103 8.35 2.22 9.96
C THR A 103 8.89 2.28 11.39
N ALA A 104 10.18 2.01 11.60
CA ALA A 104 10.77 2.06 12.93
C ALA A 104 10.83 3.48 13.47
N ALA A 105 11.21 4.45 12.64
CA ALA A 105 11.19 5.87 13.01
C ALA A 105 9.77 6.35 13.28
N GLN A 106 8.80 5.93 12.49
CA GLN A 106 7.38 6.31 12.67
C GLN A 106 6.82 5.80 14.00
N ILE A 107 7.09 4.55 14.38
CA ILE A 107 6.66 3.99 15.68
C ILE A 107 7.35 4.71 16.86
N LYS A 108 8.65 5.03 16.73
CA LYS A 108 9.35 5.82 17.76
C LYS A 108 8.77 7.23 17.88
N LEU A 109 8.42 7.86 16.76
CA LEU A 109 7.75 9.17 16.75
C LEU A 109 6.38 9.09 17.42
N LEU A 110 5.57 8.08 17.11
CA LEU A 110 4.27 7.84 17.77
C LEU A 110 4.45 7.76 19.29
N HIS A 111 5.41 6.97 19.75
CA HIS A 111 5.67 6.85 21.19
C HIS A 111 6.15 8.17 21.82
N LYS A 112 6.96 8.96 21.09
CA LYS A 112 7.40 10.30 21.55
C LYS A 112 6.23 11.28 21.65
N MET A 113 5.29 11.24 20.69
CA MET A 113 4.10 12.09 20.70
C MET A 113 3.09 11.69 21.79
N PHE A 114 2.97 10.39 22.06
CA PHE A 114 2.01 9.83 23.00
C PHE A 114 2.70 8.93 24.04
N PRO A 115 3.53 9.51 24.95
CA PRO A 115 4.40 8.73 25.85
C PRO A 115 3.64 7.93 26.91
N LYS A 116 2.35 8.25 27.14
CA LYS A 116 1.48 7.51 28.05
C LYS A 116 0.81 6.29 27.41
N ALA A 117 0.82 6.19 26.07
CA ALA A 117 0.24 5.07 25.36
C ALA A 117 1.02 3.78 25.66
N LYS A 118 0.32 2.72 26.02
CA LYS A 118 0.87 1.40 26.32
C LYS A 118 0.46 0.36 25.28
N LYS A 119 -0.75 0.47 24.76
CA LYS A 119 -1.32 -0.42 23.75
C LYS A 119 -1.35 0.30 22.42
N ILE A 120 -0.53 -0.15 21.48
CA ILE A 120 -0.44 0.43 20.14
C ILE A 120 -1.21 -0.45 19.18
N GLY A 121 -2.29 0.12 18.64
CA GLY A 121 -3.13 -0.54 17.65
C GLY A 121 -2.46 -0.57 16.29
N LEU A 122 -2.59 -1.70 15.58
CA LEU A 122 -2.10 -1.92 14.23
C LEU A 122 -3.25 -2.40 13.35
N LEU A 123 -3.71 -1.57 12.40
CA LEU A 123 -4.78 -1.90 11.48
C LEU A 123 -4.23 -2.03 10.06
N TYR A 124 -4.51 -3.14 9.40
CA TYR A 124 -3.99 -3.42 8.07
C TYR A 124 -4.75 -4.52 7.34
N ASN A 125 -4.56 -4.62 6.03
CA ASN A 125 -5.01 -5.75 5.23
C ASN A 125 -3.92 -6.83 5.18
N ALA A 126 -4.21 -8.00 5.76
CA ALA A 126 -3.26 -9.12 5.79
C ALA A 126 -2.98 -9.75 4.41
N ALA A 127 -3.77 -9.44 3.39
CA ALA A 127 -3.52 -9.86 2.01
C ALA A 127 -2.55 -8.95 1.25
N GLU A 128 -2.14 -7.82 1.84
CA GLU A 128 -1.18 -6.89 1.26
C GLU A 128 0.22 -7.11 1.84
N GLU A 129 1.16 -7.62 1.03
CA GLU A 129 2.53 -7.92 1.45
C GLU A 129 3.27 -6.68 1.97
N ASN A 130 3.08 -5.50 1.34
CA ASN A 130 3.61 -4.23 1.81
C ASN A 130 3.19 -3.92 3.25
N SER A 131 1.93 -4.18 3.61
CA SER A 131 1.41 -3.96 4.95
C SER A 131 1.99 -4.97 5.95
N VAL A 132 2.02 -6.24 5.59
CA VAL A 132 2.55 -7.33 6.44
C VAL A 132 4.02 -7.07 6.82
N VAL A 133 4.87 -6.66 5.89
CA VAL A 133 6.29 -6.35 6.14
C VAL A 133 6.44 -5.19 7.12
N GLN A 134 5.67 -4.13 6.94
CA GLN A 134 5.70 -2.97 7.84
C GLN A 134 5.18 -3.32 9.23
N ILE A 135 4.07 -4.06 9.33
CA ILE A 135 3.51 -4.50 10.62
C ILE A 135 4.48 -5.40 11.38
N LYS A 136 5.20 -6.28 10.69
CA LYS A 136 6.25 -7.10 11.30
C LYS A 136 7.34 -6.23 11.94
N THR A 137 7.76 -5.17 11.26
CA THR A 137 8.73 -4.19 11.76
C THR A 137 8.14 -3.39 12.93
N ALA A 138 6.92 -2.86 12.78
CA ALA A 138 6.23 -2.10 13.81
C ALA A 138 6.11 -2.90 15.12
N LYS A 139 5.70 -4.17 15.04
CA LYS A 139 5.58 -5.06 16.22
C LYS A 139 6.91 -5.24 16.94
N LYS A 140 8.01 -5.41 16.21
CA LYS A 140 9.34 -5.54 16.82
C LYS A 140 9.71 -4.28 17.60
N VAL A 141 9.50 -3.10 17.01
CA VAL A 141 9.83 -1.82 17.64
C VAL A 141 8.91 -1.55 18.82
N ILE A 142 7.60 -1.77 18.70
CA ILE A 142 6.64 -1.60 19.80
C ILE A 142 7.05 -2.44 21.01
N LYS A 143 7.38 -3.73 20.80
CA LYS A 143 7.83 -4.60 21.86
C LYS A 143 9.17 -4.17 22.47
N SER A 144 10.12 -3.69 21.66
CA SER A 144 11.40 -3.20 22.16
C SER A 144 11.29 -1.94 23.02
N LEU A 145 10.21 -1.16 22.84
CA LEU A 145 9.86 -0.01 23.67
C LEU A 145 9.05 -0.39 24.93
N GLY A 146 8.85 -1.68 25.19
CA GLY A 146 8.06 -2.16 26.33
C GLY A 146 6.54 -1.94 26.17
N LEU A 147 6.07 -1.73 24.93
CA LEU A 147 4.68 -1.51 24.60
C LEU A 147 4.01 -2.78 24.07
N THR A 148 2.68 -2.79 24.06
CA THR A 148 1.89 -3.94 23.62
C THR A 148 1.27 -3.66 22.24
N PRO A 149 1.58 -4.42 21.18
CA PRO A 149 0.89 -4.31 19.91
C PRO A 149 -0.50 -4.97 19.97
N VAL A 150 -1.52 -4.30 19.43
CA VAL A 150 -2.90 -4.80 19.29
C VAL A 150 -3.25 -4.83 17.81
N GLU A 151 -3.23 -6.02 17.21
CA GLU A 151 -3.47 -6.18 15.78
C GLU A 151 -4.95 -6.41 15.48
N LYS A 152 -5.42 -5.78 14.40
CA LYS A 152 -6.68 -6.08 13.73
C LYS A 152 -6.48 -6.01 12.22
N THR A 153 -7.14 -6.89 11.51
CA THR A 153 -7.07 -6.95 10.05
C THR A 153 -8.41 -6.64 9.42
N VAL A 154 -8.34 -6.05 8.24
CA VAL A 154 -9.48 -5.81 7.36
C VAL A 154 -9.23 -6.51 6.02
N ALA A 155 -10.27 -6.92 5.33
CA ALA A 155 -10.17 -7.50 4.00
C ALA A 155 -10.64 -6.52 2.92
N THR A 156 -11.66 -5.72 3.24
CA THR A 156 -12.28 -4.75 2.34
C THR A 156 -12.55 -3.43 3.07
N THR A 157 -12.83 -2.38 2.32
CA THR A 157 -13.23 -1.08 2.88
C THR A 157 -14.53 -1.17 3.69
N ASN A 158 -15.40 -2.13 3.40
CA ASN A 158 -16.66 -2.34 4.14
C ASN A 158 -16.43 -2.81 5.58
N ASP A 159 -15.33 -3.51 5.83
CA ASP A 159 -15.01 -4.05 7.16
C ASP A 159 -14.40 -2.98 8.09
N VAL A 160 -13.88 -1.89 7.49
CA VAL A 160 -13.04 -0.92 8.20
C VAL A 160 -13.78 -0.23 9.33
N GLN A 161 -15.03 0.21 9.14
CA GLN A 161 -15.75 0.97 10.16
C GLN A 161 -15.92 0.16 11.45
N GLN A 162 -16.41 -1.07 11.33
CA GLN A 162 -16.66 -1.93 12.50
C GLN A 162 -15.35 -2.35 13.16
N THR A 163 -14.36 -2.72 12.36
CA THR A 163 -13.06 -3.16 12.85
C THR A 163 -12.31 -2.03 13.53
N ALA A 164 -12.29 -0.83 12.96
CA ALA A 164 -11.66 0.34 13.56
C ALA A 164 -12.33 0.76 14.88
N ALA A 165 -13.66 0.67 14.98
CA ALA A 165 -14.37 0.98 16.21
C ALA A 165 -14.03 0.00 17.35
N ALA A 166 -13.95 -1.29 17.05
CA ALA A 166 -13.54 -2.30 18.03
C ALA A 166 -12.07 -2.16 18.43
N TRP A 167 -11.23 -1.80 17.49
CA TRP A 167 -9.80 -1.63 17.64
C TRP A 167 -9.44 -0.37 18.46
N ALA A 168 -10.12 0.77 18.20
CA ALA A 168 -9.94 2.00 18.96
C ALA A 168 -10.21 1.80 20.45
N LYS A 169 -11.21 1.03 20.82
CA LYS A 169 -11.53 0.71 22.24
C LYS A 169 -10.43 -0.10 22.95
N GLN A 170 -9.55 -0.74 22.23
CA GLN A 170 -8.50 -1.62 22.75
C GLN A 170 -7.10 -1.00 22.68
N SER A 171 -6.98 0.22 22.14
CA SER A 171 -5.72 0.89 21.85
C SER A 171 -5.64 2.26 22.48
N ASP A 172 -4.45 2.65 22.93
CA ASP A 172 -4.18 3.98 23.47
C ASP A 172 -3.73 4.96 22.37
N ALA A 173 -3.06 4.42 21.34
CA ALA A 173 -2.70 5.11 20.10
C ALA A 173 -2.65 4.07 18.97
N MET A 174 -2.71 4.52 17.73
CA MET A 174 -2.88 3.66 16.57
C MET A 174 -1.89 3.99 15.47
N TYR A 175 -1.50 2.96 14.71
CA TYR A 175 -0.64 3.08 13.53
C TYR A 175 -1.27 2.33 12.36
N SER A 176 -1.33 2.99 11.20
CA SER A 176 -1.71 2.40 9.93
C SER A 176 -0.51 2.43 8.97
N PRO A 177 -0.08 1.28 8.41
CA PRO A 177 0.99 1.22 7.41
C PRO A 177 0.54 1.82 6.07
N THR A 178 1.39 1.78 5.04
CA THR A 178 1.00 2.03 3.65
C THR A 178 0.10 0.89 3.16
N ASP A 179 -1.18 0.98 3.46
CA ASP A 179 -2.21 -0.04 3.22
C ASP A 179 -3.30 0.53 2.32
N ASN A 180 -3.54 -0.11 1.18
CA ASN A 180 -4.47 0.44 0.18
C ASN A 180 -5.93 0.43 0.65
N VAL A 181 -6.34 -0.58 1.41
CA VAL A 181 -7.70 -0.66 1.97
C VAL A 181 -7.90 0.38 3.06
N CYS A 182 -6.93 0.52 3.97
CA CYS A 182 -6.98 1.54 5.01
C CYS A 182 -6.92 2.95 4.43
N ALA A 183 -6.07 3.21 3.44
CA ALA A 183 -5.98 4.50 2.75
C ALA A 183 -7.31 4.88 2.08
N ALA A 184 -7.94 3.95 1.35
CA ALA A 184 -9.24 4.19 0.72
C ALA A 184 -10.37 4.48 1.74
N ALA A 185 -10.24 3.98 2.97
CA ALA A 185 -11.20 4.17 4.05
C ALA A 185 -10.73 5.16 5.13
N MET A 186 -9.67 5.95 4.89
CA MET A 186 -9.03 6.78 5.90
C MET A 186 -10.00 7.79 6.55
N ASN A 187 -10.92 8.37 5.79
CA ASN A 187 -11.97 9.23 6.34
C ASN A 187 -12.87 8.50 7.36
N THR A 188 -13.14 7.23 7.14
CA THR A 188 -13.92 6.41 8.08
C THR A 188 -13.10 6.10 9.33
N ILE A 189 -11.83 5.74 9.17
CA ILE A 189 -10.90 5.52 10.28
C ILE A 189 -10.80 6.80 11.12
N GLY A 190 -10.58 7.96 10.48
CA GLY A 190 -10.48 9.26 11.17
C GLY A 190 -11.71 9.56 12.03
N LYS A 191 -12.91 9.44 11.46
CA LYS A 191 -14.16 9.69 12.22
C LYS A 191 -14.31 8.77 13.44
N VAL A 192 -13.98 7.49 13.27
CA VAL A 192 -14.07 6.50 14.36
C VAL A 192 -13.08 6.79 15.46
N THR A 193 -11.83 7.10 15.10
CA THR A 193 -10.75 7.33 16.07
C THR A 193 -10.89 8.69 16.78
N GLU A 194 -11.37 9.71 16.08
CA GLU A 194 -11.74 10.99 16.65
C GLU A 194 -12.85 10.84 17.69
N SER A 195 -13.93 10.12 17.37
CA SER A 195 -15.02 9.82 18.30
C SER A 195 -14.54 9.03 19.52
N ALA A 196 -13.57 8.14 19.34
CA ALA A 196 -12.97 7.36 20.42
C ALA A 196 -11.87 8.12 21.19
N LYS A 197 -11.46 9.30 20.72
CA LYS A 197 -10.34 10.10 21.24
C LYS A 197 -9.01 9.32 21.26
N VAL A 198 -8.79 8.49 20.25
CA VAL A 198 -7.57 7.69 20.09
C VAL A 198 -6.77 8.24 18.90
N PRO A 199 -5.54 8.73 19.14
CA PRO A 199 -4.73 9.30 18.06
C PRO A 199 -4.26 8.22 17.08
N VAL A 200 -4.17 8.59 15.80
CA VAL A 200 -3.66 7.74 14.71
C VAL A 200 -2.45 8.40 14.07
N VAL A 201 -1.41 7.60 13.83
CA VAL A 201 -0.29 7.95 12.97
C VAL A 201 -0.37 7.07 11.72
N THR A 202 -0.33 7.67 10.55
CA THR A 202 -0.31 6.97 9.26
C THR A 202 1.09 6.96 8.67
N ALA A 203 1.41 5.89 7.94
CA ALA A 203 2.69 5.80 7.24
C ALA A 203 2.76 6.72 6.02
N ASP A 204 1.63 7.09 5.49
CA ASP A 204 1.47 7.95 4.32
C ASP A 204 0.65 9.20 4.66
N ALA A 205 0.88 10.27 3.91
CA ALA A 205 0.22 11.57 4.06
C ALA A 205 -0.94 11.76 3.05
N THR A 206 -1.56 10.69 2.58
CA THR A 206 -2.69 10.74 1.64
C THR A 206 -4.00 11.14 2.28
#